data_5a4f2c8cb32cb9f3dbae6740844f317f
#
_entry.id   5a4f2c8cb32cb9f3dbae6740844f317f
#
_cell.length_a   1.000
_cell.length_b   1.000
_cell.length_c   1.000
_cell.angle_alpha   90.00
_cell.angle_beta   90.00
_cell.angle_gamma   90.00
#
_symmetry.space_group_name_H-M   'P 1'
#
loop_
_entity.id
_entity.type
_entity.pdbx_description
1 polymer ?
#
loop_
_entity_poly.entity_id
_entity_poly.type
_entity_poly.pdbx_seq_one_letter_code
_entity_poly.pdbx_strand_id
1 'polypeptide(L)'
;MLPKLPDLNPLEPARIPLPREAVKEMVIPNVLDDDERIWVEHRDQVWTRPLCLNVSNGYWTELLRVRKSGVLHRHRHPNPVHGLVLKGRWHYLEHDWVAEEGSYVFEPPGETHTLIVPEGVDEMITFFHVTGCLYYIDPDGNPLGYDDVFTLIDDCRAYYTKVGLGADFVDQFIR
;
A
#
# COMPACT_ATOMS: atom_id res chain seq x y z
N MET A 1 26.37 23.67 -9.53
CA MET A 1 27.11 23.26 -8.32
C MET A 1 26.21 23.56 -7.14
N LEU A 2 25.82 22.55 -6.37
CA LEU A 2 25.02 22.76 -5.15
C LEU A 2 25.88 23.49 -4.13
N PRO A 3 25.34 24.45 -3.36
CA PRO A 3 26.08 25.14 -2.32
C PRO A 3 26.57 24.11 -1.29
N LYS A 4 27.83 24.25 -0.83
CA LYS A 4 28.30 23.48 0.30
C LYS A 4 27.43 23.82 1.51
N LEU A 5 26.79 22.81 2.09
CA LEU A 5 26.13 22.97 3.38
C LEU A 5 27.20 23.32 4.43
N PRO A 6 26.91 24.23 5.36
CA PRO A 6 27.79 24.49 6.49
C PRO A 6 27.99 23.21 7.30
N ASP A 7 29.13 23.10 7.99
CA ASP A 7 29.36 22.02 8.95
C ASP A 7 28.30 22.12 10.04
N LEU A 8 27.29 21.24 9.94
CA LEU A 8 26.23 21.14 10.93
C LEU A 8 26.73 20.26 12.09
N ASN A 9 26.56 20.72 13.32
CA ASN A 9 26.75 19.85 14.45
C ASN A 9 25.67 18.75 14.41
N PRO A 10 26.00 17.50 14.06
CA PRO A 10 25.01 16.46 13.81
C PRO A 10 24.27 16.00 15.08
N LEU A 11 24.74 16.41 16.26
CA LEU A 11 24.16 16.01 17.53
C LEU A 11 23.19 17.05 18.11
N GLU A 12 23.06 18.23 17.51
CA GLU A 12 22.09 19.23 17.93
C GLU A 12 20.81 19.15 17.11
N PRO A 13 19.66 18.79 17.72
CA PRO A 13 18.39 18.83 17.00
C PRO A 13 18.02 20.28 16.65
N ALA A 14 17.30 20.44 15.53
CA ALA A 14 16.74 21.73 15.16
C ALA A 14 15.79 22.23 16.27
N ARG A 15 15.95 23.52 16.65
CA ARG A 15 15.13 24.16 17.71
C ARG A 15 13.89 24.88 17.15
N ILE A 16 13.44 24.49 15.96
CA ILE A 16 12.24 25.02 15.34
C ILE A 16 11.05 24.22 15.87
N PRO A 17 10.12 24.83 16.63
CA PRO A 17 8.97 24.12 17.13
C PRO A 17 8.04 23.72 16.00
N LEU A 18 7.45 22.52 16.10
CA LEU A 18 6.41 22.08 15.19
C LEU A 18 5.21 23.04 15.32
N PRO A 19 4.61 23.54 14.21
CA PRO A 19 3.38 24.30 14.26
C PRO A 19 2.28 23.53 14.99
N ARG A 20 1.45 24.26 15.76
CA ARG A 20 0.41 23.64 16.61
C ARG A 20 -0.55 22.74 15.82
N GLU A 21 -0.87 23.14 14.60
CA GLU A 21 -1.81 22.47 13.70
C GLU A 21 -1.16 21.36 12.87
N ALA A 22 0.17 21.21 12.94
CA ALA A 22 0.87 20.19 12.16
C ALA A 22 0.59 18.79 12.71
N VAL A 23 0.30 17.88 11.80
CA VAL A 23 0.22 16.45 12.12
C VAL A 23 1.62 15.95 12.45
N LYS A 24 1.73 15.18 13.52
CA LYS A 24 3.01 14.60 13.95
C LYS A 24 3.51 13.56 12.96
N GLU A 25 4.83 13.43 12.89
CA GLU A 25 5.47 12.32 12.19
C GLU A 25 4.96 10.98 12.73
N MET A 26 4.85 10.02 11.82
CA MET A 26 4.49 8.65 12.14
C MET A 26 5.65 7.73 11.79
N VAL A 27 6.02 6.86 12.71
CA VAL A 27 6.97 5.78 12.48
C VAL A 27 6.26 4.47 12.80
N ILE A 28 6.24 3.57 11.83
CA ILE A 28 5.76 2.19 11.99
C ILE A 28 7.00 1.30 11.95
N PRO A 29 7.54 0.89 13.11
CA PRO A 29 8.68 -0.01 13.13
C PRO A 29 8.27 -1.39 12.64
N ASN A 30 9.20 -2.08 12.00
CA ASN A 30 9.02 -3.47 11.58
C ASN A 30 7.75 -3.71 10.75
N VAL A 31 7.66 -3.05 9.59
CA VAL A 31 6.48 -3.17 8.70
C VAL A 31 6.25 -4.59 8.16
N LEU A 32 7.21 -5.49 8.29
CA LEU A 32 7.10 -6.91 7.94
C LEU A 32 6.87 -7.81 9.17
N ASP A 33 6.34 -7.23 10.27
CA ASP A 33 6.05 -7.95 11.50
C ASP A 33 5.20 -9.22 11.26
N ASP A 34 5.50 -10.28 12.00
CA ASP A 34 4.87 -11.58 11.90
C ASP A 34 3.53 -11.68 12.66
N ASP A 35 3.08 -10.62 13.34
CA ASP A 35 1.74 -10.59 13.94
C ASP A 35 0.67 -10.59 12.84
N GLU A 36 0.10 -11.76 12.57
CA GLU A 36 -0.92 -11.94 11.53
C GLU A 36 -2.18 -11.07 11.74
N ARG A 37 -2.44 -10.59 12.96
CA ARG A 37 -3.59 -9.72 13.25
C ARG A 37 -3.50 -8.33 12.64
N ILE A 38 -2.30 -7.86 12.32
CA ILE A 38 -2.11 -6.54 11.70
C ILE A 38 -2.25 -6.56 10.18
N TRP A 39 -2.33 -7.75 9.59
CA TRP A 39 -2.54 -7.97 8.17
C TRP A 39 -4.01 -8.21 7.88
N VAL A 40 -4.66 -7.23 7.25
CA VAL A 40 -6.09 -7.29 6.91
C VAL A 40 -6.30 -8.29 5.78
N GLU A 41 -7.02 -9.37 6.06
CA GLU A 41 -7.32 -10.40 5.08
C GLU A 41 -8.50 -9.96 4.19
N HIS A 42 -8.26 -9.81 2.90
CA HIS A 42 -9.30 -9.50 1.92
C HIS A 42 -9.94 -10.77 1.34
N ARG A 43 -9.12 -11.80 1.17
CA ARG A 43 -9.52 -13.13 0.70
C ARG A 43 -8.44 -14.14 1.02
N ASP A 44 -8.74 -15.43 0.81
CA ASP A 44 -7.81 -16.52 1.06
C ASP A 44 -6.43 -16.24 0.48
N GLN A 45 -5.41 -16.23 1.33
CA GLN A 45 -4.00 -16.00 1.05
C GLN A 45 -3.67 -14.63 0.42
N VAL A 46 -4.51 -13.62 0.62
CA VAL A 46 -4.27 -12.23 0.19
C VAL A 46 -4.58 -11.26 1.33
N TRP A 47 -3.58 -10.51 1.74
CA TRP A 47 -3.66 -9.54 2.84
C TRP A 47 -3.09 -8.19 2.43
N THR A 48 -3.58 -7.14 3.06
CA THR A 48 -2.91 -5.85 3.08
C THR A 48 -2.55 -5.43 4.49
N ARG A 49 -1.52 -4.64 4.62
CA ARG A 49 -1.15 -3.95 5.86
C ARG A 49 -1.16 -2.45 5.58
N PRO A 50 -2.10 -1.68 6.15
CA PRO A 50 -2.12 -0.24 5.98
C PRO A 50 -0.92 0.40 6.67
N LEU A 51 -0.32 1.41 6.02
CA LEU A 51 0.78 2.19 6.57
C LEU A 51 0.39 3.66 6.73
N CYS A 52 -0.30 4.24 5.75
CA CYS A 52 -0.83 5.60 5.83
C CYS A 52 -2.14 5.67 5.04
N LEU A 53 -3.18 6.18 5.68
CA LEU A 53 -4.52 6.36 5.12
C LEU A 53 -4.82 7.85 5.13
N ASN A 54 -4.48 8.56 4.04
CA ASN A 54 -4.62 10.01 3.97
C ASN A 54 -6.00 10.43 3.47
N VAL A 55 -6.90 10.73 4.39
CA VAL A 55 -8.28 11.11 4.09
C VAL A 55 -8.41 12.53 3.51
N SER A 56 -7.40 13.38 3.69
CA SER A 56 -7.42 14.75 3.19
C SER A 56 -7.03 14.84 1.71
N ASN A 57 -6.13 13.97 1.25
CA ASN A 57 -5.62 13.96 -0.12
C ASN A 57 -6.10 12.74 -0.92
N GLY A 58 -6.87 11.84 -0.30
CA GLY A 58 -7.43 10.68 -0.99
C GLY A 58 -6.38 9.72 -1.53
N TYR A 59 -5.36 9.37 -0.71
CA TYR A 59 -4.38 8.34 -1.07
C TYR A 59 -4.12 7.41 0.12
N TRP A 60 -3.58 6.25 -0.18
CA TRP A 60 -3.07 5.36 0.87
C TRP A 60 -1.74 4.73 0.49
N THR A 61 -1.04 4.26 1.50
CA THR A 61 0.12 3.41 1.36
C THR A 61 -0.10 2.13 2.15
N GLU A 62 0.27 1.02 1.55
CA GLU A 62 0.09 -0.31 2.13
C GLU A 62 1.16 -1.30 1.67
N LEU A 63 1.25 -2.41 2.37
CA LEU A 63 1.91 -3.61 1.87
C LEU A 63 0.83 -4.58 1.41
N LEU A 64 0.91 -5.03 0.17
CA LEU A 64 0.16 -6.18 -0.34
C LEU A 64 0.99 -7.43 -0.13
N ARG A 65 0.43 -8.42 0.58
CA ARG A 65 1.02 -9.75 0.79
C ARG A 65 0.17 -10.83 0.13
N VAL A 66 0.80 -11.70 -0.65
CA VAL A 66 0.14 -12.80 -1.34
C VAL A 66 0.94 -14.08 -1.16
N ARG A 67 0.28 -15.14 -0.69
CA ARG A 67 0.87 -16.47 -0.49
C ARG A 67 0.25 -17.53 -1.42
N LYS A 68 -0.19 -17.11 -2.60
CA LYS A 68 -0.70 -18.00 -3.64
C LYS A 68 -0.27 -17.52 -5.02
N SER A 69 -0.20 -18.43 -5.98
CA SER A 69 -0.02 -18.09 -7.39
C SER A 69 -1.37 -17.84 -8.08
N GLY A 70 -1.31 -17.23 -9.26
CA GLY A 70 -2.45 -16.98 -10.14
C GLY A 70 -2.92 -15.53 -10.14
N VAL A 71 -4.10 -15.32 -10.70
CA VAL A 71 -4.72 -14.00 -10.87
C VAL A 71 -5.26 -13.49 -9.53
N LEU A 72 -4.88 -12.28 -9.15
CA LEU A 72 -5.47 -11.59 -8.00
C LEU A 72 -6.76 -10.89 -8.40
N HIS A 73 -6.65 -9.85 -9.20
CA HIS A 73 -7.80 -9.06 -9.65
C HIS A 73 -7.43 -8.26 -10.90
N ARG A 74 -8.46 -7.88 -11.65
CA ARG A 74 -8.35 -6.88 -12.71
C ARG A 74 -8.91 -5.56 -12.19
N HIS A 75 -8.17 -4.50 -12.43
CA HIS A 75 -8.56 -3.18 -11.96
C HIS A 75 -8.01 -2.07 -12.85
N ARG A 76 -8.54 -0.89 -12.63
CA ARG A 76 -8.12 0.35 -13.28
C ARG A 76 -7.88 1.42 -12.24
N HIS A 77 -6.84 2.23 -12.46
CA HIS A 77 -6.55 3.42 -11.65
C HIS A 77 -6.86 4.70 -12.44
N PRO A 78 -7.66 5.65 -11.90
CA PRO A 78 -7.79 6.99 -12.49
C PRO A 78 -6.58 7.89 -12.21
N ASN A 79 -5.77 7.53 -11.21
CA ASN A 79 -4.60 8.25 -10.72
C ASN A 79 -3.37 7.36 -10.71
N PRO A 80 -2.15 7.92 -10.54
CA PRO A 80 -0.94 7.10 -10.56
C PRO A 80 -0.80 6.23 -9.32
N VAL A 81 -0.10 5.10 -9.52
CA VAL A 81 0.33 4.21 -8.43
C VAL A 81 1.84 4.00 -8.50
N HIS A 82 2.46 3.88 -7.34
CA HIS A 82 3.88 3.56 -7.20
C HIS A 82 4.01 2.27 -6.42
N GLY A 83 4.78 1.31 -6.94
CA GLY A 83 5.07 0.04 -6.31
C GLY A 83 6.57 -0.15 -6.07
N LEU A 84 6.91 -0.81 -4.96
CA LEU A 84 8.26 -1.28 -4.67
C LEU A 84 8.17 -2.72 -4.17
N VAL A 85 8.74 -3.67 -4.92
CA VAL A 85 8.73 -5.09 -4.56
C VAL A 85 9.72 -5.34 -3.43
N LEU A 86 9.22 -5.80 -2.29
CA LEU A 86 10.04 -6.11 -1.10
C LEU A 86 10.40 -7.59 -1.02
N LYS A 87 9.57 -8.47 -1.59
CA LYS A 87 9.79 -9.91 -1.61
C LYS A 87 9.06 -10.56 -2.77
N GLY A 88 9.66 -11.58 -3.36
CA GLY A 88 9.05 -12.35 -4.44
C GLY A 88 9.00 -11.60 -5.76
N ARG A 89 7.98 -11.90 -6.57
CA ARG A 89 7.79 -11.28 -7.88
C ARG A 89 6.34 -11.36 -8.32
N TRP A 90 5.95 -10.44 -9.21
CA TRP A 90 4.64 -10.39 -9.85
C TRP A 90 4.74 -9.71 -11.22
N HIS A 91 3.69 -9.79 -12.02
CA HIS A 91 3.56 -9.06 -13.28
C HIS A 91 2.09 -8.74 -13.57
N TYR A 92 1.85 -7.92 -14.57
CA TYR A 92 0.53 -7.75 -15.15
C TYR A 92 0.38 -8.64 -16.39
N LEU A 93 -0.81 -9.21 -16.57
CA LEU A 93 -1.11 -10.05 -17.73
C LEU A 93 -0.93 -9.29 -19.06
N GLU A 94 -1.15 -7.99 -19.03
CA GLU A 94 -1.11 -7.07 -20.18
C GLU A 94 0.32 -6.64 -20.55
N HIS A 95 1.34 -7.02 -19.76
CA HIS A 95 2.73 -6.61 -19.95
C HIS A 95 3.68 -7.79 -20.05
N ASP A 96 4.83 -7.55 -20.69
CA ASP A 96 5.91 -8.53 -20.89
C ASP A 96 7.05 -8.45 -19.84
N TRP A 97 6.97 -7.50 -18.90
CA TRP A 97 7.91 -7.36 -17.80
C TRP A 97 7.46 -8.12 -16.55
N VAL A 98 8.43 -8.46 -15.70
CA VAL A 98 8.20 -9.00 -14.35
C VAL A 98 8.86 -8.08 -13.34
N ALA A 99 8.10 -7.67 -12.33
CA ALA A 99 8.62 -6.94 -11.18
C ALA A 99 9.14 -7.95 -10.14
N GLU A 100 10.45 -7.96 -9.93
CA GLU A 100 11.13 -8.81 -8.95
C GLU A 100 11.54 -8.01 -7.72
N GLU A 101 12.00 -8.68 -6.68
CA GLU A 101 12.50 -8.05 -5.45
C GLU A 101 13.49 -6.92 -5.76
N GLY A 102 13.23 -5.73 -5.19
CA GLY A 102 13.96 -4.50 -5.46
C GLY A 102 13.45 -3.69 -6.67
N SER A 103 12.51 -4.22 -7.46
CA SER A 103 11.94 -3.48 -8.59
C SER A 103 11.02 -2.36 -8.11
N TYR A 104 11.16 -1.20 -8.75
CA TYR A 104 10.21 -0.10 -8.66
C TYR A 104 9.29 -0.09 -9.88
N VAL A 105 8.01 0.07 -9.63
CA VAL A 105 6.96 0.14 -10.67
C VAL A 105 6.24 1.47 -10.58
N PHE A 106 6.06 2.12 -11.72
CA PHE A 106 5.19 3.28 -11.88
C PHE A 106 4.03 2.92 -12.80
N GLU A 107 2.82 3.07 -12.31
CA GLU A 107 1.58 2.81 -13.03
C GLU A 107 0.94 4.15 -13.40
N PRO A 108 0.90 4.51 -14.69
CA PRO A 108 0.30 5.77 -15.12
C PRO A 108 -1.22 5.77 -14.94
N PRO A 109 -1.83 6.95 -14.81
CA PRO A 109 -3.28 7.07 -14.75
C PRO A 109 -3.99 6.48 -15.96
N GLY A 110 -5.08 5.76 -15.72
CA GLY A 110 -5.98 5.30 -16.78
C GLY A 110 -5.67 3.92 -17.32
N GLU A 111 -4.60 3.29 -16.90
CA GLU A 111 -4.27 1.92 -17.30
C GLU A 111 -5.18 0.90 -16.59
N THR A 112 -5.47 -0.16 -17.31
CA THR A 112 -6.23 -1.32 -16.81
C THR A 112 -5.34 -2.54 -16.87
N HIS A 113 -5.24 -3.26 -15.75
CA HIS A 113 -4.34 -4.40 -15.69
C HIS A 113 -4.83 -5.49 -14.73
N THR A 114 -4.27 -6.69 -14.92
CA THR A 114 -4.59 -7.89 -14.16
C THR A 114 -3.33 -8.36 -13.44
N LEU A 115 -3.29 -8.24 -12.11
CA LEU A 115 -2.13 -8.65 -11.32
C LEU A 115 -2.05 -10.17 -11.21
N ILE A 116 -0.87 -10.70 -11.51
CA ILE A 116 -0.56 -12.14 -11.45
C ILE A 116 0.67 -12.36 -10.58
N VAL A 117 0.57 -13.32 -9.67
CA VAL A 117 1.71 -13.91 -8.97
C VAL A 117 2.07 -15.23 -9.67
N PRO A 118 3.28 -15.37 -10.25
CA PRO A 118 3.68 -16.57 -10.97
C PRO A 118 3.77 -17.81 -10.08
N GLU A 119 3.69 -18.98 -10.70
CA GLU A 119 3.98 -20.24 -10.00
C GLU A 119 5.40 -20.27 -9.42
N GLY A 120 5.57 -20.96 -8.29
CA GLY A 120 6.85 -21.09 -7.59
C GLY A 120 7.22 -19.84 -6.76
N VAL A 121 6.29 -18.92 -6.54
CA VAL A 121 6.43 -17.81 -5.59
C VAL A 121 5.67 -18.17 -4.32
N ASP A 122 6.40 -18.48 -3.24
CA ASP A 122 5.80 -18.85 -1.95
C ASP A 122 5.14 -17.66 -1.28
N GLU A 123 5.72 -16.46 -1.44
CA GLU A 123 5.20 -15.22 -0.89
C GLU A 123 5.65 -14.02 -1.73
N MET A 124 4.72 -13.16 -2.06
CA MET A 124 4.96 -11.84 -2.65
C MET A 124 4.59 -10.76 -1.64
N ILE A 125 5.47 -9.78 -1.45
CA ILE A 125 5.19 -8.57 -0.67
C ILE A 125 5.62 -7.37 -1.50
N THR A 126 4.67 -6.47 -1.76
CA THR A 126 4.92 -5.22 -2.48
C THR A 126 4.34 -4.05 -1.69
N PHE A 127 5.16 -3.02 -1.48
CA PHE A 127 4.68 -1.72 -1.04
C PHE A 127 3.99 -1.02 -2.19
N PHE A 128 2.79 -0.51 -1.95
CA PHE A 128 2.08 0.35 -2.89
C PHE A 128 1.74 1.71 -2.26
N HIS A 129 1.86 2.75 -3.08
CA HIS A 129 1.28 4.07 -2.85
C HIS A 129 0.22 4.29 -3.93
N VAL A 130 -1.03 4.24 -3.53
CA VAL A 130 -2.19 4.34 -4.42
C VAL A 130 -2.88 5.69 -4.21
N THR A 131 -3.08 6.42 -5.30
CA THR A 131 -3.75 7.73 -5.27
C THR A 131 -5.17 7.60 -5.82
N GLY A 132 -6.15 8.19 -5.14
CA GLY A 132 -7.54 8.17 -5.56
C GLY A 132 -8.26 6.87 -5.23
N CYS A 133 -8.47 6.01 -6.21
CA CYS A 133 -9.19 4.75 -6.05
C CYS A 133 -8.74 3.66 -7.03
N LEU A 134 -9.13 2.43 -6.73
CA LEU A 134 -9.10 1.28 -7.61
C LEU A 134 -10.52 0.96 -8.07
N TYR A 135 -10.75 0.83 -9.36
CA TYR A 135 -12.00 0.28 -9.89
C TYR A 135 -11.79 -1.18 -10.31
N TYR A 136 -12.48 -2.09 -9.66
CA TYR A 136 -12.52 -3.49 -10.08
C TYR A 136 -13.43 -3.64 -11.28
N ILE A 137 -12.98 -4.38 -12.30
CA ILE A 137 -13.72 -4.56 -13.53
C ILE A 137 -13.69 -6.01 -13.98
N ASP A 138 -14.73 -6.42 -14.69
CA ASP A 138 -14.77 -7.70 -15.38
C ASP A 138 -14.00 -7.66 -16.72
N PRO A 139 -13.84 -8.80 -17.44
CA PRO A 139 -13.16 -8.83 -18.74
C PRO A 139 -13.79 -7.94 -19.82
N ASP A 140 -15.06 -7.61 -19.69
CA ASP A 140 -15.81 -6.76 -20.62
C ASP A 140 -15.72 -5.27 -20.26
N GLY A 141 -15.07 -4.93 -19.11
CA GLY A 141 -14.88 -3.57 -18.61
C GLY A 141 -16.04 -3.06 -17.76
N ASN A 142 -16.97 -3.93 -17.35
CA ASN A 142 -18.05 -3.51 -16.45
C ASN A 142 -17.54 -3.38 -15.01
N PRO A 143 -18.02 -2.37 -14.26
CA PRO A 143 -17.60 -2.17 -12.87
C PRO A 143 -18.13 -3.28 -11.96
N LEU A 144 -17.24 -3.81 -11.11
CA LEU A 144 -17.54 -4.80 -10.06
C LEU A 144 -17.52 -4.19 -8.66
N GLY A 145 -16.89 -3.03 -8.49
CA GLY A 145 -16.71 -2.34 -7.22
C GLY A 145 -15.50 -1.42 -7.27
N TYR A 146 -15.17 -0.84 -6.14
CA TYR A 146 -14.00 0.02 -6.00
C TYR A 146 -13.44 -0.04 -4.59
N ASP A 147 -12.16 0.33 -4.46
CA ASP A 147 -11.55 0.68 -3.18
C ASP A 147 -11.05 2.12 -3.22
N ASP A 148 -11.27 2.83 -2.14
CA ASP A 148 -10.67 4.11 -1.83
C ASP A 148 -10.19 4.13 -0.37
N VAL A 149 -9.63 5.25 0.08
CA VAL A 149 -9.13 5.36 1.45
C VAL A 149 -10.22 5.11 2.51
N PHE A 150 -11.48 5.42 2.22
CA PHE A 150 -12.58 5.27 3.17
C PHE A 150 -13.06 3.82 3.25
N THR A 151 -13.22 3.13 2.11
CA THR A 151 -13.56 1.70 2.10
C THR A 151 -12.48 0.88 2.82
N LEU A 152 -11.19 1.21 2.61
CA LEU A 152 -10.10 0.55 3.32
C LEU A 152 -10.12 0.79 4.83
N ILE A 153 -10.50 1.99 5.29
CA ILE A 153 -10.66 2.26 6.72
C ILE A 153 -11.77 1.40 7.30
N ASP A 154 -12.90 1.28 6.60
CA ASP A 154 -14.03 0.47 7.06
C ASP A 154 -13.68 -1.01 7.11
N ASP A 155 -12.99 -1.54 6.11
CA ASP A 155 -12.49 -2.92 6.09
C ASP A 155 -11.50 -3.19 7.23
N CYS A 156 -10.56 -2.26 7.46
CA CYS A 156 -9.62 -2.35 8.58
C CYS A 156 -10.36 -2.39 9.93
N ARG A 157 -11.35 -1.53 10.14
CA ARG A 157 -12.15 -1.51 11.37
C ARG A 157 -12.89 -2.82 11.62
N ALA A 158 -13.52 -3.34 10.58
CA ALA A 158 -14.22 -4.62 10.64
C ALA A 158 -13.26 -5.77 10.98
N TYR A 159 -12.13 -5.83 10.27
CA TYR A 159 -11.14 -6.88 10.46
C TYR A 159 -10.47 -6.80 11.84
N TYR A 160 -9.99 -5.62 12.27
CA TYR A 160 -9.32 -5.46 13.57
C TYR A 160 -10.25 -5.74 14.74
N THR A 161 -11.54 -5.45 14.60
CA THR A 161 -12.55 -5.88 15.56
C THR A 161 -12.63 -7.41 15.62
N LYS A 162 -12.70 -8.09 14.47
CA LYS A 162 -12.79 -9.56 14.36
C LYS A 162 -11.59 -10.26 15.00
N VAL A 163 -10.38 -9.70 14.85
CA VAL A 163 -9.15 -10.31 15.38
C VAL A 163 -8.76 -9.83 16.79
N GLY A 164 -9.61 -9.02 17.43
CA GLY A 164 -9.45 -8.59 18.82
C GLY A 164 -8.48 -7.42 19.06
N LEU A 165 -8.09 -6.68 18.00
CA LEU A 165 -7.31 -5.46 18.16
C LEU A 165 -8.21 -4.23 18.43
N GLY A 166 -9.50 -4.32 18.10
CA GLY A 166 -10.46 -3.22 18.21
C GLY A 166 -10.54 -2.35 16.95
N ALA A 167 -11.73 -1.76 16.72
CA ALA A 167 -11.98 -0.93 15.53
C ALA A 167 -11.05 0.29 15.45
N ASP A 168 -10.67 0.84 16.58
CA ASP A 168 -9.85 2.07 16.67
C ASP A 168 -8.36 1.80 16.35
N PHE A 169 -7.95 0.54 16.20
CA PHE A 169 -6.57 0.21 15.87
C PHE A 169 -6.11 0.85 14.56
N VAL A 170 -7.00 1.04 13.60
CA VAL A 170 -6.71 1.69 12.30
C VAL A 170 -6.42 3.18 12.45
N ASP A 171 -6.93 3.86 13.47
CA ASP A 171 -6.88 5.33 13.60
C ASP A 171 -5.43 5.86 13.66
N GLN A 172 -4.48 5.04 14.13
CA GLN A 172 -3.06 5.38 14.14
C GLN A 172 -2.48 5.63 12.74
N PHE A 173 -3.09 5.09 11.67
CA PHE A 173 -2.64 5.21 10.28
C PHE A 173 -3.36 6.35 9.54
N ILE A 174 -4.42 6.94 10.08
CA ILE A 174 -5.21 8.00 9.43
C ILE A 174 -4.48 9.35 9.50
N ARG A 175 -4.44 10.07 8.35
CA ARG A 175 -3.78 11.38 8.18
C ARG A 175 -4.67 12.36 7.41
#